data_3b5f7f5854ebdf14ae3675ea92e45b97
#
_entry.id   3b5f7f5854ebdf14ae3675ea92e45b97
#
_cell.length_a   1.000
_cell.length_b   1.000
_cell.length_c   1.000
_cell.angle_alpha   90.00
_cell.angle_beta   90.00
_cell.angle_gamma   90.00
#
_symmetry.space_group_name_H-M   'P 1'
#
loop_
_entity.id
_entity.type
_entity.pdbx_description
1 polymer ?
#
loop_
_entity_poly.entity_id
_entity_poly.type
_entity_poly.pdbx_seq_one_letter_code
_entity_poly.pdbx_strand_id
1 'polypeptide(L)'
;MFQALIPEPVTKADIYRAKQNYQMGNILAIVGRPNVGKSTFFNRLTGSLDAIVDPTSGVTRDRHYGHSDWNGIEFSVIDTGGIVMGGEDVFEHEIIKQVELAIEESDVIVFMVDAHDGLTPLDKDVASMLRRSPKKAFLVVNKIDSPDKFHETSDFYSLGFKNIFGISSVNGGGTGDLLDEVVKEFDKDKPETLPDLPRFTVVGRPNVGKSSFVNALLGVERNIVTPVAGTTRDSIFTRYNSFGFDFLLIDTAGLRKKAKVFENIEFYSVMRSIRAIESSDVIFLMIDATQGWESQDMNIFKLAQNNHKGVVIIVNKWDLVEKDTHTHKYYEEAIRKNIAPFSDVPIIFTSVLTKQRIHKALEEATAVYENRRKRIPTRKLNDVLLPIFAGTPPPFIKGKEVKIKYITQIKTPYPTFVIFCNLPQYVKEPYKRYAENRIREEFNFTGVPMEVYFRKK
;
A
#
# COMPACT_ATOMS: atom_id res chain seq x y z
N MET A 1 29.99 10.46 38.17
CA MET A 1 28.63 9.96 38.42
C MET A 1 27.80 10.33 37.22
N PHE A 2 27.81 9.50 36.16
CA PHE A 2 26.99 9.70 34.95
C PHE A 2 25.69 8.93 35.15
N GLN A 3 24.62 9.60 35.54
CA GLN A 3 23.27 9.03 35.44
C GLN A 3 22.94 8.89 33.96
N ALA A 4 22.81 7.65 33.49
CA ALA A 4 22.28 7.33 32.17
C ALA A 4 20.85 7.88 32.08
N LEU A 5 20.66 8.94 31.29
CA LEU A 5 19.35 9.45 30.91
C LEU A 5 18.63 8.36 30.09
N ILE A 6 17.67 7.72 30.74
CA ILE A 6 16.72 6.82 30.09
C ILE A 6 15.97 7.69 29.07
N PRO A 7 15.97 7.35 27.75
CA PRO A 7 15.17 8.07 26.76
C PRO A 7 13.69 7.96 27.15
N GLU A 8 12.94 9.06 27.00
CA GLU A 8 11.49 9.05 27.17
C GLU A 8 10.89 7.91 26.33
N PRO A 9 9.90 7.20 26.86
CA PRO A 9 9.34 6.04 26.19
C PRO A 9 8.83 6.44 24.81
N VAL A 10 9.29 5.70 23.79
CA VAL A 10 8.69 5.61 22.47
C VAL A 10 7.19 5.55 22.69
N THR A 11 6.41 6.40 22.05
CA THR A 11 4.97 6.44 22.28
C THR A 11 4.34 5.07 22.03
N LYS A 12 3.23 4.76 22.68
CA LYS A 12 2.52 3.49 22.44
C LYS A 12 2.29 3.26 20.94
N ALA A 13 2.05 4.32 20.16
CA ALA A 13 1.93 4.27 18.71
C ALA A 13 3.22 3.79 18.01
N ASP A 14 4.39 4.26 18.43
CA ASP A 14 5.67 3.83 17.84
C ASP A 14 6.01 2.38 18.21
N ILE A 15 5.59 1.92 19.40
CA ILE A 15 5.74 0.53 19.86
C ILE A 15 4.72 -0.38 19.17
N TYR A 16 3.49 0.09 18.93
CA TYR A 16 2.46 -0.66 18.20
C TYR A 16 2.85 -0.86 16.74
N ARG A 17 3.32 0.18 16.06
CA ARG A 17 3.89 0.07 14.70
C ARG A 17 5.05 -0.91 14.63
N ALA A 18 5.87 -1.00 15.67
CA ALA A 18 7.00 -1.92 15.73
C ALA A 18 6.61 -3.40 16.00
N LYS A 19 5.43 -3.66 16.55
CA LYS A 19 4.95 -5.02 16.91
C LYS A 19 4.13 -5.68 15.81
N GLN A 20 3.78 -4.97 14.74
CA GLN A 20 3.07 -5.58 13.61
C GLN A 20 4.02 -6.47 12.80
N ASN A 21 4.32 -7.62 13.37
CA ASN A 21 4.87 -8.73 12.64
C ASN A 21 3.84 -9.21 11.60
N TYR A 22 4.16 -8.99 10.29
CA TYR A 22 3.70 -9.82 9.17
C TYR A 22 2.21 -10.16 9.12
N GLN A 23 1.33 -9.18 9.21
CA GLN A 23 -0.08 -9.37 8.90
C GLN A 23 -0.31 -9.16 7.40
N MET A 24 -1.14 -10.01 6.78
CA MET A 24 -1.78 -9.69 5.51
C MET A 24 -2.55 -8.38 5.73
N GLY A 25 -2.38 -7.40 4.84
CA GLY A 25 -3.07 -6.13 4.98
C GLY A 25 -4.58 -6.34 5.08
N ASN A 26 -5.21 -5.78 6.11
CA ASN A 26 -6.66 -5.78 6.25
C ASN A 26 -7.23 -4.78 5.24
N ILE A 27 -8.20 -5.17 4.44
CA ILE A 27 -8.79 -4.33 3.41
C ILE A 27 -10.27 -4.10 3.70
N LEU A 28 -10.64 -2.83 3.88
CA LEU A 28 -12.02 -2.36 3.97
C LEU A 28 -12.46 -1.77 2.64
N ALA A 29 -13.46 -2.37 1.99
CA ALA A 29 -14.07 -1.79 0.79
C ALA A 29 -15.35 -1.03 1.14
N ILE A 30 -15.51 0.17 0.57
CA ILE A 30 -16.72 0.97 0.67
C ILE A 30 -17.48 0.84 -0.64
N VAL A 31 -18.68 0.25 -0.59
CA VAL A 31 -19.56 0.04 -1.75
C VAL A 31 -20.91 0.74 -1.55
N GLY A 32 -21.61 0.99 -2.63
CA GLY A 32 -22.92 1.64 -2.65
C GLY A 32 -23.08 2.51 -3.89
N ARG A 33 -24.29 2.96 -4.17
CA ARG A 33 -24.60 3.81 -5.32
C ARG A 33 -23.89 5.17 -5.27
N PRO A 34 -23.81 5.92 -6.38
CA PRO A 34 -23.27 7.27 -6.39
C PRO A 34 -23.97 8.19 -5.39
N ASN A 35 -23.28 9.20 -4.89
CA ASN A 35 -23.76 10.27 -4.03
C ASN A 35 -24.22 9.88 -2.62
N VAL A 36 -24.14 8.62 -2.21
CA VAL A 36 -24.44 8.19 -0.82
C VAL A 36 -23.39 8.64 0.22
N GLY A 37 -22.27 9.26 -0.24
CA GLY A 37 -21.24 9.82 0.63
C GLY A 37 -20.00 8.92 0.83
N LYS A 38 -19.78 7.92 -0.06
CA LYS A 38 -18.60 7.02 0.02
C LYS A 38 -17.27 7.78 0.10
N SER A 39 -17.05 8.70 -0.82
CA SER A 39 -15.79 9.48 -0.86
C SER A 39 -15.64 10.42 0.32
N THR A 40 -16.73 10.92 0.88
CA THR A 40 -16.70 11.71 2.12
C THR A 40 -16.28 10.85 3.31
N PHE A 41 -16.83 9.64 3.42
CA PHE A 41 -16.47 8.67 4.45
C PHE A 41 -15.02 8.19 4.27
N PHE A 42 -14.61 7.85 3.05
CA PHE A 42 -13.23 7.52 2.71
C PHE A 42 -12.25 8.61 3.16
N ASN A 43 -12.50 9.88 2.80
CA ASN A 43 -11.66 11.01 3.19
C ASN A 43 -11.61 11.20 4.71
N ARG A 44 -12.68 10.90 5.42
CA ARG A 44 -12.70 10.94 6.88
C ARG A 44 -11.82 9.86 7.49
N LEU A 45 -11.89 8.63 6.98
CA LEU A 45 -11.09 7.52 7.49
C LEU A 45 -9.60 7.73 7.22
N THR A 46 -9.25 8.19 6.03
CA THR A 46 -7.84 8.38 5.61
C THR A 46 -7.27 9.71 6.08
N GLY A 47 -8.08 10.73 6.27
CA GLY A 47 -7.64 12.07 6.69
C GLY A 47 -7.15 12.17 8.14
N SER A 48 -7.46 11.21 8.99
CA SER A 48 -6.96 11.15 10.37
C SER A 48 -5.47 10.81 10.45
N LEU A 49 -4.95 10.02 9.53
CA LEU A 49 -3.52 9.68 9.43
C LEU A 49 -2.70 10.79 8.74
N ASP A 50 -3.24 11.40 7.69
CA ASP A 50 -2.58 12.50 6.97
C ASP A 50 -2.42 13.76 7.83
N ALA A 51 -3.31 14.01 8.79
CA ALA A 51 -3.21 15.14 9.72
C ALA A 51 -2.03 14.99 10.71
N ILE A 52 -1.53 13.78 10.93
CA ILE A 52 -0.37 13.50 11.80
C ILE A 52 0.94 13.54 10.99
N VAL A 53 0.88 13.34 9.67
CA VAL A 53 2.08 13.12 8.82
C VAL A 53 2.53 14.35 8.04
N ASP A 54 1.78 15.35 7.78
CA ASP A 54 2.20 16.67 7.26
C ASP A 54 1.14 17.35 6.35
N PRO A 55 0.67 18.56 6.69
CA PRO A 55 -0.28 19.30 5.85
C PRO A 55 0.33 19.93 4.60
N THR A 56 1.65 19.76 4.34
CA THR A 56 2.38 20.46 3.27
C THR A 56 2.84 19.57 2.12
N SER A 57 2.61 18.27 2.20
CA SER A 57 2.95 17.35 1.11
C SER A 57 1.95 17.53 -0.04
N GLY A 58 2.35 18.20 -1.12
CA GLY A 58 1.62 18.34 -2.38
C GLY A 58 1.49 17.02 -3.17
N VAL A 59 1.29 15.90 -2.48
CA VAL A 59 1.01 14.60 -3.07
C VAL A 59 -0.45 14.63 -3.51
N THR A 60 -0.70 14.51 -4.80
CA THR A 60 -2.02 14.23 -5.35
C THR A 60 -2.60 13.03 -4.59
N ARG A 61 -3.61 13.28 -3.73
CA ARG A 61 -4.36 12.25 -3.01
C ARG A 61 -4.83 11.23 -4.05
N ASP A 62 -4.43 9.98 -3.86
CA ASP A 62 -5.08 8.91 -4.59
C ASP A 62 -6.52 8.88 -4.07
N ARG A 63 -7.48 9.27 -4.93
CA ARG A 63 -8.86 9.56 -4.51
C ARG A 63 -9.62 8.31 -4.07
N HIS A 64 -9.02 7.13 -4.17
CA HIS A 64 -9.74 5.86 -4.09
C HIS A 64 -9.10 4.81 -3.20
N TYR A 65 -7.87 5.06 -2.73
CA TYR A 65 -7.12 4.17 -1.86
C TYR A 65 -6.42 4.97 -0.76
N GLY A 66 -6.50 4.50 0.46
CA GLY A 66 -5.83 5.13 1.60
C GLY A 66 -5.69 4.18 2.77
N HIS A 67 -4.93 4.60 3.77
CA HIS A 67 -4.74 3.88 5.01
C HIS A 67 -5.50 4.53 6.14
N SER A 68 -5.97 3.71 7.07
CA SER A 68 -6.58 4.13 8.32
C SER A 68 -6.12 3.22 9.46
N ASP A 69 -6.25 3.70 10.68
CA ASP A 69 -6.08 2.89 11.88
C ASP A 69 -7.24 3.12 12.85
N TRP A 70 -7.63 2.07 13.55
CA TRP A 70 -8.62 2.13 14.61
C TRP A 70 -8.27 1.15 15.72
N ASN A 71 -8.25 1.63 16.97
CA ASN A 71 -7.87 0.83 18.14
C ASN A 71 -6.51 0.09 17.98
N GLY A 72 -5.57 0.68 17.20
CA GLY A 72 -4.25 0.12 16.95
C GLY A 72 -4.22 -0.98 15.88
N ILE A 73 -5.32 -1.20 15.15
CA ILE A 73 -5.39 -2.08 13.99
C ILE A 73 -5.34 -1.21 12.74
N GLU A 74 -4.28 -1.38 11.95
CA GLU A 74 -4.13 -0.71 10.65
C GLU A 74 -4.89 -1.48 9.56
N PHE A 75 -5.49 -0.76 8.64
CA PHE A 75 -6.18 -1.32 7.49
C PHE A 75 -6.18 -0.35 6.31
N SER A 76 -6.30 -0.90 5.13
CA SER A 76 -6.46 -0.15 3.91
C SER A 76 -7.93 0.08 3.62
N VAL A 77 -8.24 1.26 3.13
CA VAL A 77 -9.60 1.66 2.74
C VAL A 77 -9.65 1.87 1.24
N ILE A 78 -10.68 1.33 0.61
CA ILE A 78 -10.90 1.45 -0.83
C ILE A 78 -12.29 2.03 -1.09
N ASP A 79 -12.34 3.18 -1.78
CA ASP A 79 -13.59 3.74 -2.33
C ASP A 79 -13.82 3.19 -3.73
N THR A 80 -14.77 2.26 -3.87
CA THR A 80 -15.06 1.65 -5.17
C THR A 80 -15.75 2.60 -6.15
N GLY A 81 -16.46 3.63 -5.65
CA GLY A 81 -17.26 4.55 -6.48
C GLY A 81 -16.46 5.55 -7.31
N GLY A 82 -15.22 5.79 -6.95
CA GLY A 82 -14.40 6.78 -7.63
C GLY A 82 -13.45 6.23 -8.70
N ILE A 83 -13.43 4.92 -8.89
CA ILE A 83 -12.46 4.24 -9.79
C ILE A 83 -12.98 4.17 -11.24
N VAL A 84 -14.26 4.44 -11.46
CA VAL A 84 -14.87 4.39 -12.80
C VAL A 84 -14.98 5.78 -13.42
N MET A 85 -14.26 6.00 -14.51
CA MET A 85 -14.42 7.16 -15.39
C MET A 85 -15.30 6.74 -16.58
N GLY A 86 -16.61 7.05 -16.53
CA GLY A 86 -17.51 6.82 -17.65
C GLY A 86 -18.83 7.56 -17.46
N GLY A 87 -19.40 8.10 -18.53
CA GLY A 87 -20.55 8.98 -18.55
C GLY A 87 -21.87 8.37 -18.00
N GLU A 88 -22.89 9.19 -17.90
CA GLU A 88 -24.10 9.03 -17.09
C GLU A 88 -25.04 7.85 -17.39
N ASP A 89 -24.83 7.01 -18.41
CA ASP A 89 -25.81 6.00 -18.86
C ASP A 89 -25.46 4.51 -18.61
N VAL A 90 -24.37 4.18 -17.83
CA VAL A 90 -23.90 2.77 -17.66
C VAL A 90 -23.91 2.31 -16.19
N PHE A 91 -24.75 2.89 -15.34
CA PHE A 91 -24.54 2.88 -13.89
C PHE A 91 -24.79 1.56 -13.17
N GLU A 92 -25.85 0.81 -13.45
CA GLU A 92 -26.24 -0.34 -12.61
C GLU A 92 -25.27 -1.52 -12.75
N HIS A 93 -24.91 -1.87 -13.97
CA HIS A 93 -23.97 -2.97 -14.23
C HIS A 93 -22.57 -2.72 -13.67
N GLU A 94 -22.12 -1.47 -13.66
CA GLU A 94 -20.83 -1.12 -13.10
C GLU A 94 -20.82 -1.17 -11.58
N ILE A 95 -21.90 -0.72 -10.92
CA ILE A 95 -22.03 -0.82 -9.46
C ILE A 95 -22.02 -2.29 -9.02
N ILE A 96 -22.75 -3.15 -9.72
CA ILE A 96 -22.78 -4.59 -9.45
C ILE A 96 -21.38 -5.20 -9.58
N LYS A 97 -20.64 -4.87 -10.63
CA LYS A 97 -19.25 -5.31 -10.80
C LYS A 97 -18.32 -4.81 -9.69
N GLN A 98 -18.49 -3.57 -9.24
CA GLN A 98 -17.72 -3.02 -8.11
C GLN A 98 -18.00 -3.80 -6.82
N VAL A 99 -19.25 -4.19 -6.59
CA VAL A 99 -19.64 -5.02 -5.44
C VAL A 99 -19.04 -6.41 -5.53
N GLU A 100 -19.07 -7.05 -6.71
CA GLU A 100 -18.44 -8.36 -6.95
C GLU A 100 -16.95 -8.32 -6.63
N LEU A 101 -16.27 -7.27 -7.08
CA LEU A 101 -14.85 -7.06 -6.81
C LEU A 101 -14.54 -6.80 -5.34
N ALA A 102 -15.37 -5.99 -4.69
CA ALA A 102 -15.25 -5.76 -3.26
C ALA A 102 -15.42 -7.09 -2.48
N ILE A 103 -16.34 -7.95 -2.91
CA ILE A 103 -16.52 -9.29 -2.34
C ILE A 103 -15.26 -10.15 -2.54
N GLU A 104 -14.64 -10.12 -3.70
CA GLU A 104 -13.45 -10.94 -3.97
C GLU A 104 -12.20 -10.43 -3.23
N GLU A 105 -11.95 -9.12 -3.23
CA GLU A 105 -10.65 -8.56 -2.89
C GLU A 105 -10.59 -7.88 -1.51
N SER A 106 -11.71 -7.65 -0.81
CA SER A 106 -11.69 -7.07 0.55
C SER A 106 -11.86 -8.14 1.64
N ASP A 107 -11.53 -7.77 2.86
CA ASP A 107 -11.75 -8.60 4.05
C ASP A 107 -13.08 -8.26 4.71
N VAL A 108 -13.41 -6.96 4.73
CA VAL A 108 -14.67 -6.42 5.26
C VAL A 108 -15.25 -5.44 4.26
N ILE A 109 -16.58 -5.39 4.17
CA ILE A 109 -17.31 -4.50 3.26
C ILE A 109 -18.19 -3.56 4.08
N VAL A 110 -18.12 -2.27 3.80
CA VAL A 110 -19.07 -1.25 4.23
C VAL A 110 -20.00 -0.97 3.06
N PHE A 111 -21.26 -1.36 3.20
CA PHE A 111 -22.31 -1.05 2.23
C PHE A 111 -23.05 0.21 2.68
N MET A 112 -22.83 1.30 1.94
CA MET A 112 -23.40 2.61 2.24
C MET A 112 -24.67 2.88 1.46
N VAL A 113 -25.70 3.33 2.16
CA VAL A 113 -26.98 3.83 1.63
C VAL A 113 -27.25 5.24 2.16
N ASP A 114 -28.19 5.93 1.56
CA ASP A 114 -28.53 7.32 1.86
C ASP A 114 -29.87 7.41 2.60
N ALA A 115 -29.87 8.01 3.79
CA ALA A 115 -31.08 8.21 4.59
C ALA A 115 -32.10 9.10 3.88
N HIS A 116 -31.65 10.17 3.20
CA HIS A 116 -32.52 11.15 2.57
C HIS A 116 -33.20 10.65 1.30
N ASP A 117 -32.45 9.91 0.47
CA ASP A 117 -33.00 9.35 -0.77
C ASP A 117 -33.87 8.10 -0.53
N GLY A 118 -33.73 7.50 0.67
CA GLY A 118 -34.40 6.26 1.01
C GLY A 118 -33.90 5.05 0.22
N LEU A 119 -34.68 3.97 0.28
CA LEU A 119 -34.34 2.67 -0.27
C LEU A 119 -34.65 2.59 -1.78
N THR A 120 -33.64 2.23 -2.58
CA THR A 120 -33.80 2.05 -4.03
C THR A 120 -33.79 0.56 -4.45
N PRO A 121 -34.28 0.20 -5.65
CA PRO A 121 -34.16 -1.16 -6.19
C PRO A 121 -32.71 -1.66 -6.24
N LEU A 122 -31.79 -0.81 -6.65
CA LEU A 122 -30.35 -1.13 -6.72
C LEU A 122 -29.76 -1.45 -5.34
N ASP A 123 -30.19 -0.74 -4.27
CA ASP A 123 -29.75 -1.05 -2.90
C ASP A 123 -30.20 -2.46 -2.49
N LYS A 124 -31.39 -2.91 -2.93
CA LYS A 124 -31.91 -4.26 -2.67
C LYS A 124 -31.08 -5.33 -3.40
N ASP A 125 -30.70 -5.06 -4.63
CA ASP A 125 -29.89 -5.99 -5.43
C ASP A 125 -28.49 -6.14 -4.83
N VAL A 126 -27.82 -5.03 -4.51
CA VAL A 126 -26.53 -5.02 -3.80
C VAL A 126 -26.62 -5.75 -2.45
N ALA A 127 -27.65 -5.47 -1.66
CA ALA A 127 -27.89 -6.15 -0.39
C ALA A 127 -28.04 -7.66 -0.56
N SER A 128 -28.77 -8.09 -1.59
CA SER A 128 -28.95 -9.51 -1.91
C SER A 128 -27.61 -10.20 -2.25
N MET A 129 -26.76 -9.55 -3.03
CA MET A 129 -25.41 -10.04 -3.38
C MET A 129 -24.52 -10.16 -2.14
N LEU A 130 -24.46 -9.12 -1.32
CA LEU A 130 -23.65 -9.08 -0.11
C LEU A 130 -24.07 -10.13 0.92
N ARG A 131 -25.37 -10.39 1.08
CA ARG A 131 -25.87 -11.44 1.97
C ARG A 131 -25.56 -12.85 1.52
N ARG A 132 -25.41 -13.10 0.21
CA ARG A 132 -25.00 -14.38 -0.38
C ARG A 132 -23.49 -14.58 -0.34
N SER A 133 -22.76 -13.52 -0.12
CA SER A 133 -21.30 -13.54 -0.04
C SER A 133 -20.83 -14.15 1.28
N PRO A 134 -19.69 -14.85 1.28
CA PRO A 134 -19.04 -15.30 2.52
C PRO A 134 -18.37 -14.15 3.30
N LYS A 135 -18.28 -12.97 2.72
CA LYS A 135 -17.61 -11.80 3.33
C LYS A 135 -18.53 -11.10 4.33
N LYS A 136 -17.93 -10.58 5.38
CA LYS A 136 -18.65 -9.75 6.32
C LYS A 136 -18.96 -8.39 5.68
N ALA A 137 -20.24 -8.05 5.65
CA ALA A 137 -20.70 -6.75 5.20
C ALA A 137 -21.50 -6.05 6.30
N PHE A 138 -21.22 -4.76 6.50
CA PHE A 138 -21.93 -3.87 7.41
C PHE A 138 -22.81 -2.90 6.61
N LEU A 139 -24.09 -2.83 6.94
CA LEU A 139 -25.00 -1.84 6.35
C LEU A 139 -24.85 -0.52 7.09
N VAL A 140 -24.57 0.53 6.33
CA VAL A 140 -24.34 1.88 6.85
C VAL A 140 -25.30 2.86 6.19
N VAL A 141 -26.18 3.43 6.98
CA VAL A 141 -27.11 4.50 6.57
C VAL A 141 -26.42 5.83 6.85
N ASN A 142 -26.02 6.52 5.80
CA ASN A 142 -25.31 7.80 5.89
C ASN A 142 -26.26 8.99 5.84
N LYS A 143 -25.72 10.17 6.19
CA LYS A 143 -26.44 11.46 6.30
C LYS A 143 -27.38 11.55 7.50
N ILE A 144 -27.13 10.78 8.54
CA ILE A 144 -27.77 10.90 9.85
C ILE A 144 -27.03 11.98 10.65
N ASP A 145 -27.35 13.24 10.39
CA ASP A 145 -26.57 14.37 10.91
C ASP A 145 -26.91 14.72 12.40
N SER A 146 -27.98 14.14 12.96
CA SER A 146 -28.34 14.28 14.36
C SER A 146 -28.90 12.97 14.93
N PRO A 147 -28.73 12.71 16.25
CA PRO A 147 -29.25 11.51 16.90
C PRO A 147 -30.76 11.32 16.74
N ASP A 148 -31.50 12.42 16.68
CA ASP A 148 -32.97 12.40 16.55
C ASP A 148 -33.43 11.79 15.22
N LYS A 149 -32.56 11.78 14.19
CA LYS A 149 -32.85 11.21 12.89
C LYS A 149 -32.51 9.71 12.78
N PHE A 150 -32.08 9.09 13.86
CA PHE A 150 -31.76 7.65 13.82
C PHE A 150 -32.97 6.79 13.44
N HIS A 151 -34.19 7.26 13.66
CA HIS A 151 -35.41 6.58 13.21
C HIS A 151 -35.52 6.45 11.69
N GLU A 152 -34.83 7.29 10.91
CA GLU A 152 -34.73 7.19 9.43
C GLU A 152 -34.04 5.91 8.97
N THR A 153 -33.35 5.20 9.87
CA THR A 153 -32.73 3.88 9.56
C THR A 153 -33.74 2.74 9.49
N SER A 154 -34.99 2.94 9.96
CA SER A 154 -35.98 1.88 10.11
C SER A 154 -36.32 1.14 8.82
N ASP A 155 -36.43 1.86 7.70
CA ASP A 155 -36.79 1.28 6.40
C ASP A 155 -35.71 0.32 5.85
N PHE A 156 -34.49 0.57 6.26
CA PHE A 156 -33.31 -0.22 5.80
C PHE A 156 -33.19 -1.59 6.50
N TYR A 157 -33.96 -1.86 7.57
CA TYR A 157 -34.03 -3.22 8.15
C TYR A 157 -34.58 -4.25 7.16
N SER A 158 -35.38 -3.79 6.17
CA SER A 158 -35.89 -4.63 5.10
C SER A 158 -34.79 -5.25 4.22
N LEU A 159 -33.58 -4.67 4.22
CA LEU A 159 -32.42 -5.21 3.53
C LEU A 159 -31.81 -6.46 4.20
N GLY A 160 -32.27 -6.83 5.41
CA GLY A 160 -31.94 -8.09 6.07
C GLY A 160 -30.54 -8.18 6.68
N PHE A 161 -29.92 -7.07 7.01
CA PHE A 161 -28.68 -7.02 7.79
C PHE A 161 -28.99 -7.00 9.29
N LYS A 162 -28.18 -7.73 10.07
CA LYS A 162 -28.40 -7.82 11.54
C LYS A 162 -28.10 -6.51 12.24
N ASN A 163 -27.04 -5.83 11.84
CA ASN A 163 -26.60 -4.57 12.43
C ASN A 163 -26.65 -3.48 11.36
N ILE A 164 -27.30 -2.38 11.68
CA ILE A 164 -27.37 -1.18 10.85
C ILE A 164 -26.72 -0.05 11.63
N PHE A 165 -25.80 0.65 10.96
CA PHE A 165 -25.09 1.78 11.53
C PHE A 165 -25.58 3.07 10.89
N GLY A 166 -26.19 3.95 11.67
CA GLY A 166 -26.50 5.31 11.23
C GLY A 166 -25.29 6.21 11.45
N ILE A 167 -24.76 6.79 10.38
CA ILE A 167 -23.58 7.66 10.49
C ILE A 167 -23.78 9.01 9.82
N SER A 168 -22.95 9.97 10.18
CA SER A 168 -22.72 11.17 9.40
C SER A 168 -21.26 11.21 8.93
N SER A 169 -21.04 10.96 7.65
CA SER A 169 -19.68 11.07 7.06
C SER A 169 -19.11 12.47 7.15
N VAL A 170 -19.94 13.50 7.23
CA VAL A 170 -19.52 14.92 7.31
C VAL A 170 -19.04 15.29 8.71
N ASN A 171 -19.80 14.99 9.76
CA ASN A 171 -19.47 15.38 11.14
C ASN A 171 -18.84 14.25 11.97
N GLY A 172 -18.92 12.98 11.52
CA GLY A 172 -18.30 11.82 12.17
C GLY A 172 -19.18 11.10 13.18
N GLY A 173 -20.43 11.54 13.38
CA GLY A 173 -21.37 10.83 14.25
C GLY A 173 -21.54 9.37 13.85
N GLY A 174 -21.56 8.44 14.81
CA GLY A 174 -21.77 7.01 14.61
C GLY A 174 -20.60 6.24 13.97
N THR A 175 -19.54 6.91 13.51
CA THR A 175 -18.42 6.24 12.82
C THR A 175 -17.57 5.38 13.76
N GLY A 176 -17.47 5.76 15.04
CA GLY A 176 -16.73 5.00 16.04
C GLY A 176 -17.30 3.61 16.29
N ASP A 177 -18.61 3.53 16.49
CA ASP A 177 -19.32 2.26 16.73
C ASP A 177 -19.18 1.31 15.52
N LEU A 178 -19.27 1.85 14.30
CA LEU A 178 -19.03 1.10 13.09
C LEU A 178 -17.61 0.54 13.04
N LEU A 179 -16.60 1.38 13.31
CA LEU A 179 -15.18 0.97 13.22
C LEU A 179 -14.82 -0.03 14.30
N ASP A 180 -15.40 0.05 15.50
CA ASP A 180 -15.23 -0.96 16.55
C ASP A 180 -15.69 -2.35 16.09
N GLU A 181 -16.77 -2.45 15.32
CA GLU A 181 -17.24 -3.72 14.77
C GLU A 181 -16.40 -4.16 13.56
N VAL A 182 -15.98 -3.23 12.69
CA VAL A 182 -15.11 -3.51 11.53
C VAL A 182 -13.81 -4.15 11.97
N VAL A 183 -13.12 -3.56 12.96
CA VAL A 183 -11.80 -4.07 13.39
C VAL A 183 -11.89 -5.44 14.08
N LYS A 184 -13.02 -5.78 14.70
CA LYS A 184 -13.25 -7.13 15.27
C LYS A 184 -13.27 -8.22 14.19
N GLU A 185 -13.70 -7.89 12.98
CA GLU A 185 -13.74 -8.86 11.89
C GLU A 185 -12.35 -9.11 11.26
N PHE A 186 -11.44 -8.14 11.32
CA PHE A 186 -10.07 -8.31 10.84
C PHE A 186 -9.25 -9.32 11.66
N ASP A 187 -9.56 -9.52 12.92
CA ASP A 187 -8.81 -10.40 13.83
C ASP A 187 -9.19 -11.90 13.71
N LYS A 188 -10.31 -12.22 13.05
CA LYS A 188 -10.87 -13.58 13.07
C LYS A 188 -10.16 -14.57 12.15
N ASP A 189 -9.46 -14.11 11.14
CA ASP A 189 -8.88 -14.93 10.08
C ASP A 189 -7.33 -14.85 10.04
N LYS A 190 -6.65 -14.78 11.19
CA LYS A 190 -5.18 -14.84 11.22
C LYS A 190 -4.72 -16.23 10.77
N PRO A 191 -4.05 -16.38 9.59
CA PRO A 191 -3.50 -17.67 9.21
C PRO A 191 -2.39 -18.07 10.18
N GLU A 192 -2.30 -19.37 10.46
CA GLU A 192 -1.16 -19.97 11.12
C GLU A 192 0.13 -19.56 10.41
N THR A 193 1.15 -19.35 11.18
CA THR A 193 2.46 -18.81 10.84
C THR A 193 2.97 -19.16 9.45
N LEU A 194 2.94 -18.20 8.53
CA LEU A 194 3.69 -18.32 7.27
C LEU A 194 5.19 -18.42 7.57
N PRO A 195 5.95 -19.19 6.77
CA PRO A 195 7.41 -19.22 6.90
C PRO A 195 8.00 -17.81 6.83
N ASP A 196 9.01 -17.52 7.66
CA ASP A 196 9.76 -16.23 7.62
C ASP A 196 10.65 -16.19 6.38
N LEU A 197 10.02 -16.13 5.21
CA LEU A 197 10.65 -16.04 3.90
C LEU A 197 10.30 -14.69 3.25
N PRO A 198 11.19 -14.16 2.40
CA PRO A 198 10.87 -12.97 1.59
C PRO A 198 9.59 -13.16 0.79
N ARG A 199 8.76 -12.14 0.72
CA ARG A 199 7.50 -12.15 -0.04
C ARG A 199 7.59 -11.20 -1.21
N PHE A 200 7.55 -11.74 -2.42
CA PHE A 200 7.64 -10.98 -3.65
C PHE A 200 6.34 -11.04 -4.43
N THR A 201 6.01 -9.96 -5.12
CA THR A 201 4.87 -9.91 -6.05
C THR A 201 5.25 -9.21 -7.35
N VAL A 202 4.49 -9.50 -8.42
CA VAL A 202 4.67 -8.88 -9.73
C VAL A 202 3.45 -8.04 -10.06
N VAL A 203 3.67 -6.73 -10.18
CA VAL A 203 2.61 -5.75 -10.47
C VAL A 203 2.94 -4.95 -11.73
N GLY A 204 1.97 -4.25 -12.28
CA GLY A 204 2.12 -3.44 -13.48
C GLY A 204 0.87 -3.50 -14.35
N ARG A 205 0.86 -2.71 -15.43
CA ARG A 205 -0.27 -2.60 -16.37
C ARG A 205 -0.65 -3.94 -17.00
N PRO A 206 -1.84 -4.07 -17.57
CA PRO A 206 -2.19 -5.21 -18.43
C PRO A 206 -1.19 -5.39 -19.57
N ASN A 207 -0.95 -6.64 -19.97
CA ASN A 207 -0.11 -7.03 -21.12
C ASN A 207 1.39 -6.67 -21.08
N VAL A 208 1.92 -6.16 -19.96
CA VAL A 208 3.36 -5.91 -19.78
C VAL A 208 4.20 -7.19 -19.64
N GLY A 209 3.56 -8.35 -19.48
CA GLY A 209 4.23 -9.66 -19.39
C GLY A 209 4.31 -10.27 -18.00
N LYS A 210 3.50 -9.82 -17.03
CA LYS A 210 3.49 -10.36 -15.65
C LYS A 210 3.31 -11.88 -15.58
N SER A 211 2.28 -12.40 -16.23
CA SER A 211 2.00 -13.85 -16.26
C SER A 211 3.13 -14.62 -16.94
N SER A 212 3.73 -14.07 -17.99
CA SER A 212 4.88 -14.68 -18.66
C SER A 212 6.11 -14.73 -17.76
N PHE A 213 6.37 -13.66 -16.97
CA PHE A 213 7.46 -13.61 -16.01
C PHE A 213 7.28 -14.65 -14.91
N VAL A 214 6.10 -14.72 -14.32
CA VAL A 214 5.76 -15.74 -13.30
C VAL A 214 5.88 -17.14 -13.88
N ASN A 215 5.39 -17.39 -15.08
CA ASN A 215 5.51 -18.69 -15.74
C ASN A 215 6.97 -19.04 -16.07
N ALA A 216 7.78 -18.06 -16.47
CA ALA A 216 9.20 -18.27 -16.71
C ALA A 216 9.97 -18.64 -15.43
N LEU A 217 9.56 -18.07 -14.27
CA LEU A 217 10.10 -18.45 -12.98
C LEU A 217 9.65 -19.87 -12.57
N LEU A 218 8.36 -20.18 -12.69
CA LEU A 218 7.76 -21.40 -12.18
C LEU A 218 7.83 -22.59 -13.16
N GLY A 219 8.04 -22.31 -14.46
CA GLY A 219 8.01 -23.31 -15.53
C GLY A 219 9.32 -24.08 -15.76
N VAL A 220 10.34 -23.91 -14.92
CA VAL A 220 11.58 -24.69 -15.00
C VAL A 220 11.36 -26.02 -14.27
N GLU A 221 11.55 -27.14 -14.94
CA GLU A 221 11.29 -28.52 -14.45
C GLU A 221 11.96 -28.91 -13.12
N ARG A 222 12.82 -28.08 -12.56
CA ARG A 222 13.53 -28.29 -11.28
C ARG A 222 13.02 -27.43 -10.12
N ASN A 223 11.98 -26.61 -10.32
CA ASN A 223 11.47 -25.75 -9.27
C ASN A 223 10.52 -26.54 -8.36
N ILE A 224 10.85 -26.60 -7.07
CA ILE A 224 9.92 -27.12 -6.06
C ILE A 224 8.89 -26.02 -5.82
N VAL A 225 7.76 -26.12 -6.52
CA VAL A 225 6.61 -25.24 -6.37
C VAL A 225 5.61 -25.94 -5.48
N THR A 226 5.56 -25.57 -4.21
CA THR A 226 4.56 -26.11 -3.28
C THR A 226 3.57 -25.01 -2.92
N PRO A 227 2.25 -25.24 -3.11
CA PRO A 227 1.24 -24.41 -2.47
C PRO A 227 1.44 -24.49 -0.95
N VAL A 228 1.45 -23.35 -0.28
CA VAL A 228 1.55 -23.35 1.19
C VAL A 228 0.21 -23.83 1.74
N ALA A 229 0.18 -25.02 2.36
CA ALA A 229 -1.00 -25.57 2.99
C ALA A 229 -1.39 -24.73 4.21
N GLY A 230 -2.70 -24.53 4.43
CA GLY A 230 -3.23 -23.79 5.59
C GLY A 230 -3.90 -22.46 5.25
N THR A 231 -3.82 -21.98 4.01
CA THR A 231 -4.60 -20.82 3.58
C THR A 231 -5.93 -21.30 2.98
N THR A 232 -7.01 -21.26 3.76
CA THR A 232 -8.37 -21.70 3.35
C THR A 232 -9.01 -20.80 2.29
N ARG A 233 -8.33 -19.78 1.82
CA ARG A 233 -8.76 -18.92 0.72
C ARG A 233 -7.72 -18.97 -0.39
N ASP A 234 -8.07 -19.53 -1.53
CA ASP A 234 -7.35 -19.60 -2.83
C ASP A 234 -5.84 -19.39 -2.74
N SER A 235 -5.04 -20.37 -3.08
CA SER A 235 -3.56 -20.43 -2.99
C SER A 235 -2.86 -19.13 -3.42
N ILE A 236 -2.85 -18.14 -2.53
CA ILE A 236 -2.27 -16.81 -2.76
C ILE A 236 -0.74 -16.89 -2.79
N PHE A 237 -0.15 -17.85 -2.09
CA PHE A 237 1.30 -17.98 -1.93
C PHE A 237 1.85 -19.21 -2.66
N THR A 238 2.88 -19.00 -3.45
CA THR A 238 3.65 -20.06 -4.09
C THR A 238 5.10 -19.96 -3.65
N ARG A 239 5.65 -20.97 -2.98
CA ARG A 239 7.06 -20.97 -2.62
C ARG A 239 7.90 -21.27 -3.86
N TYR A 240 8.89 -20.43 -4.08
CA TYR A 240 9.95 -20.62 -5.05
C TYR A 240 11.23 -20.98 -4.31
N ASN A 241 11.77 -22.18 -4.58
CA ASN A 241 13.04 -22.62 -4.03
C ASN A 241 13.87 -23.23 -5.15
N SER A 242 14.73 -22.40 -5.76
CA SER A 242 15.61 -22.83 -6.84
C SER A 242 16.74 -21.83 -7.07
N PHE A 243 17.85 -22.28 -7.65
CA PHE A 243 19.02 -21.46 -8.00
C PHE A 243 19.59 -20.62 -6.84
N GLY A 244 19.44 -21.10 -5.60
CA GLY A 244 19.90 -20.39 -4.41
C GLY A 244 18.94 -19.32 -3.87
N PHE A 245 17.76 -19.16 -4.47
CA PHE A 245 16.71 -18.28 -4.01
C PHE A 245 15.63 -19.09 -3.28
N ASP A 246 15.14 -18.58 -2.16
CA ASP A 246 14.00 -19.14 -1.40
C ASP A 246 13.08 -18.00 -0.94
N PHE A 247 11.89 -17.91 -1.54
CA PHE A 247 10.93 -16.85 -1.27
C PHE A 247 9.49 -17.29 -1.56
N LEU A 248 8.52 -16.51 -1.09
CA LEU A 248 7.11 -16.68 -1.41
C LEU A 248 6.73 -15.70 -2.53
N LEU A 249 6.16 -16.22 -3.60
CA LEU A 249 5.57 -15.42 -4.67
C LEU A 249 4.07 -15.28 -4.43
N ILE A 250 3.58 -14.04 -4.38
CA ILE A 250 2.21 -13.68 -4.04
C ILE A 250 1.37 -13.53 -5.31
N ASP A 251 0.08 -13.88 -5.23
CA ASP A 251 -0.94 -13.76 -6.29
C ASP A 251 -0.64 -14.52 -7.58
N THR A 252 -0.03 -15.68 -7.47
CA THR A 252 0.23 -16.52 -8.66
C THR A 252 -1.05 -17.08 -9.27
N ALA A 253 -2.09 -17.34 -8.49
CA ALA A 253 -3.37 -17.87 -8.95
C ALA A 253 -4.11 -16.89 -9.87
N GLY A 254 -4.12 -15.60 -9.53
CA GLY A 254 -4.69 -14.57 -10.37
C GLY A 254 -3.97 -14.38 -11.70
N LEU A 255 -2.65 -14.58 -11.70
CA LEU A 255 -1.83 -14.51 -12.92
C LEU A 255 -1.97 -15.76 -13.80
N ARG A 256 -2.29 -16.93 -13.23
CA ARG A 256 -2.46 -18.21 -13.96
C ARG A 256 -3.86 -18.39 -14.56
N LYS A 257 -4.93 -17.98 -13.85
CA LYS A 257 -6.33 -18.17 -14.30
C LYS A 257 -6.76 -17.26 -15.46
N LYS A 258 -5.97 -16.28 -15.88
CA LYS A 258 -6.29 -15.30 -16.92
C LYS A 258 -6.34 -15.80 -18.37
N ALA A 259 -6.31 -17.11 -18.61
CA ALA A 259 -6.49 -17.63 -19.99
C ALA A 259 -7.96 -17.63 -20.48
N LYS A 260 -8.94 -17.37 -19.63
CA LYS A 260 -10.36 -17.31 -20.02
C LYS A 260 -11.11 -16.22 -19.26
N VAL A 261 -11.68 -15.28 -20.03
CA VAL A 261 -12.73 -14.31 -19.67
C VAL A 261 -12.27 -13.07 -18.87
N PHE A 262 -12.31 -11.86 -19.48
CA PHE A 262 -13.17 -10.71 -19.19
C PHE A 262 -12.63 -9.40 -19.75
N GLU A 263 -13.50 -8.67 -20.42
CA GLU A 263 -13.31 -7.39 -21.12
C GLU A 263 -13.47 -6.15 -20.21
N ASN A 264 -13.06 -6.13 -18.95
CA ASN A 264 -12.96 -4.89 -18.18
C ASN A 264 -11.80 -5.00 -17.18
N ILE A 265 -10.61 -4.80 -17.71
CA ILE A 265 -9.34 -5.29 -17.16
C ILE A 265 -8.74 -4.31 -16.16
N GLU A 266 -9.11 -3.01 -16.17
CA GLU A 266 -8.37 -2.00 -15.41
C GLU A 266 -8.65 -2.04 -13.91
N PHE A 267 -9.91 -2.08 -13.50
CA PHE A 267 -10.29 -2.07 -12.09
C PHE A 267 -9.86 -3.35 -11.35
N TYR A 268 -10.07 -4.51 -11.95
CA TYR A 268 -9.61 -5.81 -11.42
C TYR A 268 -8.10 -5.84 -11.19
N SER A 269 -7.37 -5.21 -12.11
CA SER A 269 -5.92 -5.13 -12.04
C SER A 269 -5.45 -4.26 -10.87
N VAL A 270 -6.17 -3.18 -10.56
CA VAL A 270 -5.82 -2.25 -9.48
C VAL A 270 -6.06 -2.88 -8.11
N MET A 271 -7.24 -3.43 -7.84
CA MET A 271 -7.58 -4.03 -6.54
C MET A 271 -6.66 -5.19 -6.18
N ARG A 272 -6.40 -6.09 -7.13
CA ARG A 272 -5.43 -7.17 -6.94
C ARG A 272 -4.02 -6.66 -6.70
N SER A 273 -3.62 -5.63 -7.45
CA SER A 273 -2.31 -5.02 -7.25
C SER A 273 -2.17 -4.44 -5.85
N ILE A 274 -3.21 -3.80 -5.31
CA ILE A 274 -3.25 -3.28 -3.94
C ILE A 274 -3.01 -4.42 -2.95
N ARG A 275 -3.82 -5.48 -3.00
CA ARG A 275 -3.72 -6.62 -2.09
C ARG A 275 -2.36 -7.32 -2.18
N ALA A 276 -1.87 -7.53 -3.40
CA ALA A 276 -0.57 -8.14 -3.64
C ALA A 276 0.57 -7.27 -3.08
N ILE A 277 0.51 -5.95 -3.28
CA ILE A 277 1.48 -5.00 -2.74
C ILE A 277 1.46 -5.04 -1.22
N GLU A 278 0.30 -4.94 -0.58
CA GLU A 278 0.19 -4.96 0.87
C GLU A 278 0.76 -6.21 1.51
N SER A 279 0.51 -7.36 0.91
CA SER A 279 0.96 -8.66 1.40
C SER A 279 2.44 -8.95 1.12
N SER A 280 3.12 -8.14 0.29
CA SER A 280 4.51 -8.36 -0.12
C SER A 280 5.52 -7.56 0.70
N ASP A 281 6.79 -7.93 0.60
CA ASP A 281 7.94 -7.18 1.10
C ASP A 281 8.60 -6.36 0.00
N VAL A 282 8.69 -6.96 -1.20
CA VAL A 282 9.27 -6.33 -2.40
C VAL A 282 8.35 -6.57 -3.58
N ILE A 283 8.18 -5.55 -4.40
CA ILE A 283 7.43 -5.64 -5.65
C ILE A 283 8.37 -5.60 -6.86
N PHE A 284 8.03 -6.40 -7.87
CA PHE A 284 8.52 -6.22 -9.24
C PHE A 284 7.51 -5.35 -9.98
N LEU A 285 7.82 -4.07 -10.18
CA LEU A 285 7.02 -3.19 -11.02
C LEU A 285 7.41 -3.40 -12.48
N MET A 286 6.54 -4.08 -13.22
CA MET A 286 6.81 -4.46 -14.60
C MET A 286 6.22 -3.45 -15.58
N ILE A 287 7.05 -2.92 -16.47
CA ILE A 287 6.67 -1.97 -17.53
C ILE A 287 7.03 -2.55 -18.90
N ASP A 288 6.33 -2.07 -19.93
CA ASP A 288 6.54 -2.46 -21.33
C ASP A 288 7.52 -1.47 -21.99
N ALA A 289 8.67 -1.96 -22.44
CA ALA A 289 9.68 -1.14 -23.08
C ALA A 289 9.16 -0.43 -24.36
N THR A 290 8.22 -1.05 -25.07
CA THR A 290 7.67 -0.49 -26.32
C THR A 290 6.72 0.68 -26.08
N GLN A 291 6.11 0.75 -24.90
CA GLN A 291 5.15 1.80 -24.53
C GLN A 291 5.78 2.85 -23.59
N GLY A 292 6.87 2.49 -22.91
CA GLY A 292 7.52 3.35 -21.95
C GLY A 292 6.75 3.50 -20.63
N TRP A 293 7.08 4.56 -19.88
CA TRP A 293 6.47 4.86 -18.59
C TRP A 293 5.17 5.65 -18.75
N GLU A 294 4.09 5.17 -18.10
CA GLU A 294 2.78 5.81 -18.13
C GLU A 294 2.27 6.20 -16.73
N SER A 295 1.16 6.95 -16.69
CA SER A 295 0.52 7.42 -15.45
C SER A 295 0.11 6.27 -14.51
N GLN A 296 -0.36 5.15 -15.08
CA GLN A 296 -0.76 3.98 -14.29
C GLN A 296 0.45 3.30 -13.62
N ASP A 297 1.62 3.29 -14.27
CA ASP A 297 2.86 2.78 -13.67
C ASP A 297 3.28 3.66 -12.48
N MET A 298 3.10 4.98 -12.61
CA MET A 298 3.34 5.93 -11.51
C MET A 298 2.40 5.69 -10.33
N ASN A 299 1.12 5.42 -10.58
CA ASN A 299 0.16 5.13 -9.51
C ASN A 299 0.55 3.87 -8.73
N ILE A 300 0.94 2.81 -9.42
CA ILE A 300 1.41 1.58 -8.79
C ILE A 300 2.71 1.83 -8.01
N PHE A 301 3.64 2.61 -8.56
CA PHE A 301 4.88 2.97 -7.89
C PHE A 301 4.63 3.75 -6.59
N LYS A 302 3.77 4.77 -6.65
CA LYS A 302 3.36 5.55 -5.46
C LYS A 302 2.67 4.68 -4.43
N LEU A 303 1.80 3.77 -4.86
CA LEU A 303 1.14 2.81 -3.98
C LEU A 303 2.15 1.95 -3.22
N ALA A 304 3.18 1.44 -3.91
CA ALA A 304 4.26 0.69 -3.27
C ALA A 304 5.07 1.54 -2.30
N GLN A 305 5.38 2.79 -2.68
CA GLN A 305 6.10 3.74 -1.84
C GLN A 305 5.32 4.07 -0.56
N ASN A 306 4.02 4.37 -0.68
CA ASN A 306 3.16 4.69 0.46
C ASN A 306 2.99 3.49 1.41
N ASN A 307 3.03 2.28 0.87
CA ASN A 307 3.04 1.02 1.65
C ASN A 307 4.44 0.61 2.13
N HIS A 308 5.45 1.47 1.98
CA HIS A 308 6.84 1.20 2.38
C HIS A 308 7.39 -0.14 1.89
N LYS A 309 7.00 -0.53 0.65
CA LYS A 309 7.47 -1.78 0.02
C LYS A 309 8.76 -1.54 -0.75
N GLY A 310 9.64 -2.55 -0.73
CA GLY A 310 10.79 -2.53 -1.62
C GLY A 310 10.35 -2.57 -3.09
N VAL A 311 11.06 -1.90 -3.98
CA VAL A 311 10.71 -1.79 -5.41
C VAL A 311 11.89 -2.18 -6.28
N VAL A 312 11.62 -3.05 -7.26
CA VAL A 312 12.50 -3.34 -8.40
C VAL A 312 11.70 -3.09 -9.68
N ILE A 313 12.19 -2.23 -10.55
CA ILE A 313 11.55 -1.94 -11.84
C ILE A 313 12.07 -2.91 -12.89
N ILE A 314 11.16 -3.59 -13.58
CA ILE A 314 11.45 -4.50 -14.68
C ILE A 314 10.96 -3.89 -15.99
N VAL A 315 11.89 -3.49 -16.85
CA VAL A 315 11.59 -3.03 -18.22
C VAL A 315 11.59 -4.27 -19.12
N ASN A 316 10.39 -4.80 -19.38
CA ASN A 316 10.22 -6.03 -20.17
C ASN A 316 9.99 -5.74 -21.65
N LYS A 317 10.06 -6.79 -22.48
CA LYS A 317 10.01 -6.74 -23.94
C LYS A 317 11.19 -5.94 -24.54
N TRP A 318 12.32 -5.97 -23.84
CA TRP A 318 13.52 -5.27 -24.28
C TRP A 318 14.08 -5.79 -25.62
N ASP A 319 13.70 -7.01 -26.00
CA ASP A 319 14.00 -7.61 -27.31
C ASP A 319 13.34 -6.90 -28.50
N LEU A 320 12.20 -6.21 -28.26
CA LEU A 320 11.42 -5.52 -29.29
C LEU A 320 11.86 -4.06 -29.52
N VAL A 321 12.76 -3.54 -28.69
CA VAL A 321 13.23 -2.15 -28.79
C VAL A 321 14.44 -2.10 -29.73
N GLU A 322 14.42 -1.19 -30.70
CA GLU A 322 15.60 -0.84 -31.47
C GLU A 322 16.66 -0.19 -30.58
N LYS A 323 17.87 -0.67 -30.65
CA LYS A 323 18.94 -0.34 -29.69
C LYS A 323 20.10 0.35 -30.37
N ASP A 324 20.48 1.50 -29.82
CA ASP A 324 21.78 2.11 -30.02
C ASP A 324 22.60 2.07 -28.72
N THR A 325 23.79 2.63 -28.73
CA THR A 325 24.69 2.69 -27.56
C THR A 325 24.14 3.51 -26.40
N HIS A 326 23.14 4.39 -26.63
CA HIS A 326 22.58 5.33 -25.65
C HIS A 326 21.18 4.96 -25.20
N THR A 327 20.49 4.06 -25.90
CA THR A 327 19.09 3.68 -25.64
C THR A 327 18.87 3.25 -24.19
N HIS A 328 19.74 2.41 -23.64
CA HIS A 328 19.62 1.94 -22.26
C HIS A 328 19.68 3.10 -21.26
N LYS A 329 20.64 4.00 -21.41
CA LYS A 329 20.85 5.14 -20.54
C LYS A 329 19.67 6.13 -20.60
N TYR A 330 19.19 6.38 -21.82
CA TYR A 330 18.02 7.25 -22.04
C TYR A 330 16.77 6.73 -21.31
N TYR A 331 16.47 5.43 -21.44
CA TYR A 331 15.34 4.81 -20.74
C TYR A 331 15.49 4.88 -19.21
N GLU A 332 16.68 4.59 -18.72
CA GLU A 332 16.96 4.66 -17.29
C GLU A 332 16.80 6.08 -16.73
N GLU A 333 17.35 7.08 -17.39
CA GLU A 333 17.23 8.49 -17.00
C GLU A 333 15.77 8.97 -17.04
N ALA A 334 15.01 8.59 -18.07
CA ALA A 334 13.60 8.91 -18.19
C ALA A 334 12.77 8.31 -17.04
N ILE A 335 13.01 7.05 -16.68
CA ILE A 335 12.33 6.39 -15.56
C ILE A 335 12.70 7.08 -14.24
N ARG A 336 14.01 7.31 -13.98
CA ARG A 336 14.48 7.97 -12.74
C ARG A 336 13.90 9.37 -12.56
N LYS A 337 13.73 10.12 -13.65
CA LYS A 337 13.08 11.44 -13.63
C LYS A 337 11.61 11.34 -13.22
N ASN A 338 10.89 10.34 -13.71
CA ASN A 338 9.48 10.14 -13.39
C ASN A 338 9.26 9.74 -11.92
N ILE A 339 10.12 8.86 -11.36
CA ILE A 339 9.97 8.36 -10.00
C ILE A 339 10.60 9.26 -8.92
N ALA A 340 11.19 10.38 -9.29
CA ALA A 340 11.75 11.33 -8.34
C ALA A 340 10.67 11.81 -7.32
N PRO A 341 11.03 12.04 -6.04
CA PRO A 341 12.37 12.03 -5.46
C PRO A 341 12.95 10.65 -5.10
N PHE A 342 12.13 9.59 -5.05
CA PHE A 342 12.60 8.23 -4.75
C PHE A 342 13.13 7.56 -6.02
N SER A 343 14.28 8.03 -6.53
CA SER A 343 14.90 7.55 -7.78
C SER A 343 15.97 6.46 -7.58
N ASP A 344 16.36 6.17 -6.34
CA ASP A 344 17.33 5.13 -5.99
C ASP A 344 16.65 3.74 -5.97
N VAL A 345 16.25 3.26 -7.16
CA VAL A 345 15.54 2.00 -7.37
C VAL A 345 16.28 1.18 -8.44
N PRO A 346 16.48 -0.13 -8.25
CA PRO A 346 17.04 -1.00 -9.29
C PRO A 346 16.12 -1.04 -10.52
N ILE A 347 16.70 -0.86 -11.71
CA ILE A 347 16.02 -0.93 -13.00
C ILE A 347 16.68 -2.03 -13.83
N ILE A 348 15.91 -3.06 -14.18
CA ILE A 348 16.40 -4.23 -14.90
C ILE A 348 15.68 -4.33 -16.24
N PHE A 349 16.45 -4.32 -17.32
CA PHE A 349 15.95 -4.51 -18.68
C PHE A 349 15.92 -6.00 -19.00
N THR A 350 14.73 -6.54 -19.24
CA THR A 350 14.50 -7.97 -19.42
C THR A 350 13.81 -8.28 -20.75
N SER A 351 14.01 -9.50 -21.22
CA SER A 351 13.10 -10.15 -22.15
C SER A 351 12.66 -11.47 -21.53
N VAL A 352 11.42 -11.51 -21.10
CA VAL A 352 10.85 -12.73 -20.52
C VAL A 352 10.76 -13.84 -21.56
N LEU A 353 10.50 -13.48 -22.83
CA LEU A 353 10.41 -14.43 -23.94
C LEU A 353 11.73 -15.18 -24.15
N THR A 354 12.85 -14.46 -24.13
CA THR A 354 14.20 -15.03 -24.30
C THR A 354 14.85 -15.41 -22.96
N LYS A 355 14.12 -15.28 -21.84
CA LYS A 355 14.59 -15.53 -20.46
C LYS A 355 15.81 -14.68 -20.05
N GLN A 356 15.96 -13.51 -20.63
CA GLN A 356 17.14 -12.66 -20.43
C GLN A 356 17.01 -11.89 -19.10
N ARG A 357 18.04 -11.97 -18.24
CA ARG A 357 18.21 -11.24 -16.98
C ARG A 357 17.10 -11.49 -15.92
N ILE A 358 16.34 -12.58 -16.00
CA ILE A 358 15.33 -12.93 -14.99
C ILE A 358 16.01 -13.18 -13.63
N HIS A 359 17.11 -13.95 -13.60
CA HIS A 359 17.86 -14.20 -12.34
C HIS A 359 18.42 -12.91 -11.74
N LYS A 360 18.87 -11.96 -12.58
CA LYS A 360 19.34 -10.65 -12.11
C LYS A 360 18.23 -9.87 -11.39
N ALA A 361 17.00 -9.95 -11.87
CA ALA A 361 15.87 -9.35 -11.18
C ALA A 361 15.62 -9.96 -9.78
N LEU A 362 15.80 -11.28 -9.62
CA LEU A 362 15.72 -11.96 -8.32
C LEU A 362 16.86 -11.56 -7.37
N GLU A 363 18.08 -11.44 -7.87
CA GLU A 363 19.24 -10.95 -7.11
C GLU A 363 18.95 -9.55 -6.54
N GLU A 364 18.50 -8.62 -7.40
CA GLU A 364 18.17 -7.26 -6.98
C GLU A 364 17.01 -7.23 -5.98
N ALA A 365 15.96 -8.05 -6.18
CA ALA A 365 14.85 -8.13 -5.22
C ALA A 365 15.30 -8.64 -3.85
N THR A 366 16.20 -9.63 -3.83
CA THR A 366 16.79 -10.14 -2.60
C THR A 366 17.63 -9.06 -1.90
N ALA A 367 18.46 -8.32 -2.65
CA ALA A 367 19.23 -7.21 -2.13
C ALA A 367 18.33 -6.09 -1.56
N VAL A 368 17.24 -5.76 -2.25
CA VAL A 368 16.24 -4.80 -1.76
C VAL A 368 15.56 -5.31 -0.49
N TYR A 369 15.22 -6.59 -0.41
CA TYR A 369 14.66 -7.18 0.81
C TYR A 369 15.63 -7.07 1.99
N GLU A 370 16.90 -7.37 1.79
CA GLU A 370 17.93 -7.22 2.82
C GLU A 370 18.10 -5.74 3.24
N ASN A 371 18.09 -4.82 2.29
CA ASN A 371 18.12 -3.38 2.58
C ASN A 371 16.91 -2.95 3.43
N ARG A 372 15.72 -3.53 3.18
CA ARG A 372 14.51 -3.24 3.94
C ARG A 372 14.63 -3.68 5.40
N ARG A 373 15.26 -4.81 5.68
CA ARG A 373 15.49 -5.35 7.03
C ARG A 373 16.73 -4.80 7.71
N LYS A 374 17.55 -4.05 6.99
CA LYS A 374 18.85 -3.56 7.47
C LYS A 374 18.74 -2.71 8.71
N ARG A 375 19.54 -3.03 9.70
CA ARG A 375 19.64 -2.30 10.96
C ARG A 375 21.04 -1.74 11.15
N ILE A 376 21.12 -0.44 11.36
CA ILE A 376 22.38 0.27 11.58
C ILE A 376 22.50 0.56 13.08
N PRO A 377 23.60 0.14 13.72
CA PRO A 377 23.84 0.48 15.11
C PRO A 377 23.84 1.99 15.34
N THR A 378 23.16 2.44 16.39
CA THR A 378 23.00 3.86 16.71
C THR A 378 24.33 4.60 16.78
N ARG A 379 25.38 3.98 17.35
CA ARG A 379 26.73 4.57 17.37
C ARG A 379 27.22 4.87 15.97
N LYS A 380 27.14 3.90 15.05
CA LYS A 380 27.57 4.07 13.66
C LYS A 380 26.77 5.17 12.92
N LEU A 381 25.44 5.25 13.17
CA LEU A 381 24.62 6.33 12.63
C LEU A 381 25.13 7.72 13.08
N ASN A 382 25.41 7.88 14.37
CA ASN A 382 25.86 9.15 14.91
C ASN A 382 27.30 9.49 14.50
N ASP A 383 28.21 8.52 14.51
CA ASP A 383 29.60 8.72 14.11
C ASP A 383 29.72 9.21 12.64
N VAL A 384 28.83 8.74 11.74
CA VAL A 384 28.84 9.10 10.33
C VAL A 384 28.00 10.36 10.04
N LEU A 385 26.75 10.39 10.51
CA LEU A 385 25.79 11.41 10.07
C LEU A 385 25.89 12.74 10.85
N LEU A 386 26.27 12.72 12.13
CA LEU A 386 26.35 13.99 12.90
C LEU A 386 27.39 14.96 12.32
N PRO A 387 28.59 14.53 11.88
CA PRO A 387 29.54 15.44 11.22
C PRO A 387 28.96 16.02 9.91
N ILE A 388 28.25 15.22 9.12
CA ILE A 388 27.62 15.64 7.87
C ILE A 388 26.57 16.73 8.13
N PHE A 389 25.69 16.50 9.11
CA PHE A 389 24.66 17.48 9.47
C PHE A 389 25.20 18.71 10.20
N ALA A 390 26.33 18.59 10.90
CA ALA A 390 27.02 19.74 11.45
C ALA A 390 27.65 20.63 10.35
N GLY A 391 28.16 20.01 9.25
CA GLY A 391 28.68 20.72 8.10
C GLY A 391 27.59 21.41 7.25
N THR A 392 26.37 20.85 7.25
CA THR A 392 25.21 21.39 6.53
C THR A 392 23.99 21.42 7.45
N PRO A 393 23.91 22.38 8.40
CA PRO A 393 22.81 22.44 9.35
C PRO A 393 21.51 22.91 8.71
N PRO A 394 20.34 22.63 9.34
CA PRO A 394 19.07 23.17 8.88
C PRO A 394 19.10 24.68 8.78
N PRO A 395 18.46 25.30 7.77
CA PRO A 395 18.43 26.74 7.60
C PRO A 395 17.88 27.48 8.84
N PHE A 396 18.46 28.64 9.15
CA PHE A 396 17.92 29.53 10.19
C PHE A 396 16.52 30.00 9.84
N ILE A 397 15.57 29.86 10.76
CA ILE A 397 14.20 30.32 10.58
C ILE A 397 13.82 31.23 11.73
N LYS A 398 13.40 32.45 11.44
CA LYS A 398 13.05 33.49 12.43
C LYS A 398 14.15 33.70 13.48
N GLY A 399 15.42 33.70 13.06
CA GLY A 399 16.58 33.89 13.95
C GLY A 399 16.87 32.70 14.89
N LYS A 400 16.19 31.55 14.69
CA LYS A 400 16.38 30.35 15.52
C LYS A 400 17.22 29.31 14.78
N GLU A 401 18.19 28.77 15.50
CA GLU A 401 19.09 27.70 15.04
C GLU A 401 18.57 26.35 15.43
N VAL A 402 18.47 25.44 14.45
CA VAL A 402 18.13 24.04 14.69
C VAL A 402 19.41 23.24 14.87
N LYS A 403 19.61 22.65 16.07
CA LYS A 403 20.76 21.81 16.38
C LYS A 403 20.36 20.36 16.46
N ILE A 404 20.91 19.53 15.57
CA ILE A 404 20.76 18.08 15.59
C ILE A 404 21.67 17.53 16.67
N LYS A 405 21.14 16.64 17.53
CA LYS A 405 21.85 16.14 18.71
C LYS A 405 22.13 14.66 18.63
N TYR A 406 21.23 13.89 18.01
CA TYR A 406 21.25 12.46 18.07
C TYR A 406 20.37 11.85 17.00
N ILE A 407 20.76 10.68 16.46
CA ILE A 407 20.05 9.95 15.40
C ILE A 407 19.92 8.51 15.84
N THR A 408 18.75 7.92 15.64
CA THR A 408 18.51 6.51 15.89
C THR A 408 17.61 5.91 14.83
N GLN A 409 17.77 4.61 14.58
CA GLN A 409 16.84 3.83 13.77
C GLN A 409 15.90 3.08 14.72
N ILE A 410 14.58 3.25 14.56
CA ILE A 410 13.58 2.53 15.36
C ILE A 410 13.26 1.17 14.72
N LYS A 411 12.74 0.25 15.54
CA LYS A 411 12.36 -1.10 15.10
C LYS A 411 11.00 -1.07 14.41
N THR A 412 11.00 -0.95 13.11
CA THR A 412 9.82 -0.96 12.23
C THR A 412 10.03 -1.96 11.09
N PRO A 413 9.01 -2.42 10.37
CA PRO A 413 9.16 -3.33 9.24
C PRO A 413 9.99 -2.76 8.07
N TYR A 414 10.18 -1.45 8.01
CA TYR A 414 10.94 -0.72 7.01
C TYR A 414 11.90 0.29 7.67
N PRO A 415 12.90 0.81 6.95
CA PRO A 415 13.85 1.75 7.52
C PRO A 415 13.19 3.04 8.00
N THR A 416 13.20 3.28 9.30
CA THR A 416 12.64 4.47 9.93
C THR A 416 13.67 5.09 10.88
N PHE A 417 13.96 6.35 10.67
CA PHE A 417 14.99 7.09 11.43
C PHE A 417 14.36 8.23 12.21
N VAL A 418 14.83 8.43 13.43
CA VAL A 418 14.43 9.57 14.25
C VAL A 418 15.66 10.42 14.52
N ILE A 419 15.60 11.67 14.10
CA ILE A 419 16.62 12.69 14.29
C ILE A 419 16.15 13.63 15.40
N PHE A 420 16.84 13.57 16.55
CA PHE A 420 16.53 14.42 17.68
C PHE A 420 17.22 15.78 17.56
N CYS A 421 16.44 16.84 17.68
CA CYS A 421 16.92 18.22 17.61
C CYS A 421 16.22 19.10 18.66
N ASN A 422 16.67 20.34 18.82
CA ASN A 422 16.07 21.29 19.76
C ASN A 422 14.72 21.86 19.29
N LEU A 423 14.55 22.08 17.97
CA LEU A 423 13.41 22.80 17.36
C LEU A 423 12.91 22.10 16.11
N PRO A 424 12.29 20.90 16.23
CA PRO A 424 11.85 20.10 15.08
C PRO A 424 10.82 20.81 14.19
N GLN A 425 9.97 21.67 14.76
CA GLN A 425 8.94 22.42 14.02
C GLN A 425 9.51 23.41 13.00
N TYR A 426 10.80 23.71 13.03
CA TYR A 426 11.47 24.58 12.07
C TYR A 426 12.24 23.81 10.98
N VAL A 427 12.25 22.47 11.03
CA VAL A 427 12.84 21.65 9.97
C VAL A 427 11.86 21.54 8.81
N LYS A 428 12.18 22.16 7.68
CA LYS A 428 11.34 22.15 6.47
C LYS A 428 11.60 20.89 5.60
N GLU A 429 10.63 20.55 4.75
CA GLU A 429 10.71 19.42 3.83
C GLU A 429 12.00 19.31 3.00
N PRO A 430 12.54 20.39 2.42
CA PRO A 430 13.80 20.27 1.68
C PRO A 430 14.95 19.71 2.53
N TYR A 431 14.98 20.04 3.83
CA TYR A 431 16.03 19.52 4.72
C TYR A 431 15.75 18.07 5.14
N LYS A 432 14.49 17.68 5.31
CA LYS A 432 14.13 16.27 5.54
C LYS A 432 14.59 15.38 4.39
N ARG A 433 14.33 15.83 3.14
CA ARG A 433 14.81 15.15 1.92
C ARG A 433 16.34 15.09 1.84
N TYR A 434 17.02 16.17 2.21
CA TYR A 434 18.48 16.17 2.29
C TYR A 434 18.97 15.10 3.29
N ALA A 435 18.38 15.06 4.48
CA ALA A 435 18.75 14.07 5.50
C ALA A 435 18.50 12.62 5.02
N GLU A 436 17.37 12.38 4.36
CA GLU A 436 17.06 11.09 3.74
C GLU A 436 18.13 10.70 2.70
N ASN A 437 18.47 11.61 1.78
CA ASN A 437 19.47 11.35 0.75
C ASN A 437 20.84 11.02 1.37
N ARG A 438 21.26 11.76 2.41
CA ARG A 438 22.52 11.44 3.11
C ARG A 438 22.51 10.06 3.75
N ILE A 439 21.40 9.68 4.39
CA ILE A 439 21.26 8.33 4.97
C ILE A 439 21.37 7.26 3.87
N ARG A 440 20.75 7.47 2.69
CA ARG A 440 20.82 6.53 1.54
C ARG A 440 22.24 6.38 1.02
N GLU A 441 22.94 7.50 0.82
CA GLU A 441 24.30 7.51 0.29
C GLU A 441 25.30 6.79 1.22
N GLU A 442 25.19 7.04 2.54
CA GLU A 442 26.14 6.48 3.51
C GLU A 442 25.87 5.00 3.86
N PHE A 443 24.62 4.56 3.77
CA PHE A 443 24.26 3.23 4.28
C PHE A 443 23.61 2.31 3.25
N ASN A 444 23.46 2.73 2.01
CA ASN A 444 22.87 1.95 0.92
C ASN A 444 21.48 1.35 1.29
N PHE A 445 20.43 2.10 1.00
CA PHE A 445 19.03 1.65 1.11
C PHE A 445 18.34 1.61 -0.26
N THR A 446 19.11 1.28 -1.30
CA THR A 446 18.62 1.17 -2.68
C THR A 446 17.36 0.32 -2.75
N GLY A 447 16.35 0.81 -3.47
CA GLY A 447 15.08 0.13 -3.70
C GLY A 447 14.09 0.18 -2.54
N VAL A 448 14.41 0.86 -1.42
CA VAL A 448 13.56 0.84 -0.23
C VAL A 448 13.11 2.26 0.15
N PRO A 449 11.80 2.53 0.23
CA PRO A 449 11.30 3.76 0.86
C PRO A 449 11.69 3.81 2.34
N MET A 450 12.01 5.00 2.83
CA MET A 450 12.33 5.19 4.25
C MET A 450 11.60 6.40 4.81
N GLU A 451 11.48 6.45 6.13
CA GLU A 451 10.93 7.59 6.85
C GLU A 451 11.97 8.25 7.74
N VAL A 452 11.96 9.57 7.77
CA VAL A 452 12.85 10.37 8.59
C VAL A 452 12.03 11.37 9.39
N TYR A 453 11.95 11.14 10.70
CA TYR A 453 11.25 12.02 11.63
C TYR A 453 12.20 12.93 12.39
N PHE A 454 11.80 14.17 12.58
CA PHE A 454 12.49 15.09 13.47
C PHE A 454 11.70 15.24 14.77
N ARG A 455 12.34 15.02 15.90
CA ARG A 455 11.70 15.05 17.24
C ARG A 455 12.48 15.93 18.20
N LYS A 456 11.77 16.50 19.16
CA LYS A 456 12.41 17.25 20.26
C LYS A 456 13.03 16.22 21.22
N LYS A 457 14.26 16.52 21.66
CA LYS A 457 14.90 15.76 22.72
C LYS A 457 14.48 16.31 24.06
#